data_7632054b3d120f1328f13b6f562e6c22
#
_entry.id   7632054b3d120f1328f13b6f562e6c22
#
_cell.length_a   1.000
_cell.length_b   1.000
_cell.length_c   1.000
_cell.angle_alpha   90.00
_cell.angle_beta   90.00
_cell.angle_gamma   90.00
#
_symmetry.space_group_name_H-M   'P 1'
#
loop_
_entity.id
_entity.type
_entity.pdbx_description
1 polymer ?
#
loop_
_entity_poly.entity_id
_entity_poly.type
_entity_poly.pdbx_seq_one_letter_code
_entity_poly.pdbx_strand_id
1 'polypeptide(L)'
;MSNQSASVLVGSIQKFSVEDGPGIRTTVFLKGCPLSCKWCHNPEMIDAGQQLISSPNNCIGCGHCIQICPQNAISLDPEKGIHIDRNTCNVCLKCAKECYAQALRPVAKEMTIDEILATAEQDKRFYDHTGGGITVSGGEMLTHADFVGSLIDEVAKRGIHVCLDTSGFGDGKALQKLARKENVTDILYDMKAIDDEVHQAYTGVSNKRILENLRMLAEDPETSEKLWLRMPLVQGVNDTEEIIRSTGEFYQEIGVKKVNLLPYHNLGISKERNVGGVQEEFQPPSEEWLTKIENYFKKELYLDVSILGRV
;
A
#
# COMPACT_ATOMS: atom_id res chain seq x y z
N MET A 1 5.24 -30.57 -3.26
CA MET A 1 4.55 -30.13 -4.49
C MET A 1 4.53 -28.61 -4.43
N SER A 2 5.25 -27.94 -5.32
CA SER A 2 5.42 -26.48 -5.32
C SER A 2 4.08 -25.80 -5.61
N ASN A 3 3.71 -24.83 -4.77
CA ASN A 3 2.48 -24.02 -4.86
C ASN A 3 2.56 -22.98 -6.02
N GLN A 4 3.24 -23.33 -7.11
CA GLN A 4 3.47 -22.46 -8.28
C GLN A 4 2.20 -22.11 -9.07
N SER A 5 1.09 -22.80 -8.78
CA SER A 5 -0.20 -22.55 -9.45
C SER A 5 -1.10 -21.53 -8.72
N ALA A 6 -0.71 -21.08 -7.52
CA ALA A 6 -1.48 -20.06 -6.82
C ALA A 6 -1.30 -18.70 -7.51
N SER A 7 -2.39 -18.00 -7.76
CA SER A 7 -2.41 -16.65 -8.31
C SER A 7 -3.13 -15.69 -7.38
N VAL A 8 -2.80 -14.41 -7.47
CA VAL A 8 -3.46 -13.33 -6.74
C VAL A 8 -3.71 -12.15 -7.68
N LEU A 9 -4.64 -11.29 -7.29
CA LEU A 9 -4.84 -10.02 -7.98
C LEU A 9 -3.72 -9.04 -7.61
N VAL A 10 -2.91 -8.67 -8.60
CA VAL A 10 -1.86 -7.66 -8.51
C VAL A 10 -2.34 -6.39 -9.20
N GLY A 11 -2.47 -5.31 -8.45
CA GLY A 11 -2.93 -4.03 -8.99
C GLY A 11 -1.87 -3.34 -9.84
N SER A 12 -0.63 -3.37 -9.39
CA SER A 12 0.51 -2.87 -10.15
C SER A 12 1.82 -3.49 -9.69
N ILE A 13 2.81 -3.45 -10.57
CA ILE A 13 4.23 -3.68 -10.23
C ILE A 13 4.96 -2.39 -10.60
N GLN A 14 5.47 -1.68 -9.59
CA GLN A 14 6.23 -0.45 -9.77
C GLN A 14 7.71 -0.73 -9.69
N LYS A 15 8.41 -0.45 -10.77
CA LYS A 15 9.87 -0.55 -10.84
C LYS A 15 10.53 0.74 -10.37
N PHE A 16 11.78 0.64 -9.92
CA PHE A 16 12.57 1.79 -9.50
C PHE A 16 11.95 2.61 -8.37
N SER A 17 11.25 1.94 -7.43
CA SER A 17 10.78 2.58 -6.21
C SER A 17 11.97 2.91 -5.30
N VAL A 18 12.03 4.15 -4.81
CA VAL A 18 13.11 4.65 -3.93
C VAL A 18 12.61 5.00 -2.52
N GLU A 19 11.30 4.96 -2.29
CA GLU A 19 10.65 5.27 -1.00
C GLU A 19 9.91 4.06 -0.39
N ASP A 20 9.98 2.91 -1.04
CA ASP A 20 9.34 1.67 -0.61
C ASP A 20 10.33 0.72 0.10
N GLY A 21 11.24 1.28 0.88
CA GLY A 21 12.30 0.58 1.61
C GLY A 21 13.70 0.94 1.10
N PRO A 22 14.77 0.44 1.76
CA PRO A 22 16.14 0.77 1.41
C PRO A 22 16.55 0.30 0.02
N GLY A 23 17.34 1.11 -0.68
CA GLY A 23 17.82 0.83 -2.03
C GLY A 23 16.76 1.00 -3.12
N ILE A 24 17.12 0.59 -4.35
CA ILE A 24 16.16 0.58 -5.47
C ILE A 24 15.34 -0.70 -5.39
N ARG A 25 14.02 -0.58 -5.47
CA ARG A 25 13.10 -1.71 -5.29
C ARG A 25 12.11 -1.86 -6.43
N THR A 26 11.59 -3.06 -6.60
CA THR A 26 10.38 -3.31 -7.39
C THR A 26 9.26 -3.62 -6.41
N THR A 27 8.25 -2.73 -6.37
CA THR A 27 7.12 -2.85 -5.44
C THR A 27 5.97 -3.57 -6.12
N VAL A 28 5.50 -4.64 -5.50
CA VAL A 28 4.35 -5.45 -5.93
C VAL A 28 3.15 -5.09 -5.07
N PHE A 29 2.13 -4.49 -5.67
CA PHE A 29 0.91 -4.06 -4.98
C PHE A 29 -0.18 -5.12 -5.10
N LEU A 30 -0.43 -5.86 -4.01
CA LEU A 30 -1.49 -6.87 -3.93
C LEU A 30 -2.84 -6.19 -3.67
N LYS A 31 -3.93 -6.75 -4.23
CA LYS A 31 -5.26 -6.21 -4.06
C LYS A 31 -5.98 -6.84 -2.88
N GLY A 32 -6.70 -6.01 -2.12
CA GLY A 32 -7.42 -6.36 -0.90
C GLY A 32 -6.84 -5.70 0.34
N CYS A 33 -7.65 -4.93 1.07
CA CYS A 33 -7.28 -4.30 2.33
C CYS A 33 -8.46 -4.36 3.29
N PRO A 34 -8.27 -4.80 4.55
CA PRO A 34 -9.32 -4.76 5.56
C PRO A 34 -9.56 -3.36 6.14
N LEU A 35 -8.67 -2.41 5.84
CA LEU A 35 -8.82 -1.00 6.22
C LEU A 35 -9.50 -0.20 5.10
N SER A 36 -10.18 0.87 5.49
CA SER A 36 -10.81 1.86 4.60
C SER A 36 -10.35 3.28 4.94
N CYS A 37 -9.03 3.48 4.92
CA CYS A 37 -8.43 4.76 5.30
C CYS A 37 -8.97 5.90 4.42
N LYS A 38 -9.50 6.96 5.04
CA LYS A 38 -10.06 8.12 4.33
C LYS A 38 -9.03 8.88 3.48
N TRP A 39 -7.73 8.73 3.81
CA TRP A 39 -6.61 9.33 3.08
C TRP A 39 -5.81 8.30 2.26
N CYS A 40 -6.41 7.16 1.90
CA CYS A 40 -5.69 6.10 1.21
C CYS A 40 -5.07 6.58 -0.11
N HIS A 41 -3.78 6.30 -0.33
CA HIS A 41 -3.09 6.64 -1.57
C HIS A 41 -3.36 5.64 -2.70
N ASN A 42 -3.82 4.43 -2.35
CA ASN A 42 -4.13 3.36 -3.30
C ASN A 42 -5.55 2.80 -3.04
N PRO A 43 -6.59 3.63 -3.08
CA PRO A 43 -7.95 3.21 -2.74
C PRO A 43 -8.47 2.11 -3.68
N GLU A 44 -7.97 2.05 -4.90
CA GLU A 44 -8.26 1.00 -5.86
C GLU A 44 -7.79 -0.39 -5.40
N MET A 45 -6.92 -0.46 -4.38
CA MET A 45 -6.45 -1.72 -3.77
C MET A 45 -7.29 -2.18 -2.59
N ILE A 46 -8.26 -1.40 -2.11
CA ILE A 46 -9.05 -1.73 -0.91
C ILE A 46 -9.95 -2.94 -1.17
N ASP A 47 -10.77 -2.90 -2.21
CA ASP A 47 -11.65 -4.00 -2.56
C ASP A 47 -10.83 -5.24 -2.96
N ALA A 48 -11.14 -6.40 -2.40
CA ALA A 48 -10.42 -7.64 -2.71
C ALA A 48 -10.79 -8.23 -4.08
N GLY A 49 -11.95 -7.86 -4.64
CA GLY A 49 -12.40 -8.30 -5.96
C GLY A 49 -11.85 -7.47 -7.11
N GLN A 50 -12.04 -7.95 -8.32
CA GLN A 50 -11.71 -7.19 -9.52
C GLN A 50 -12.64 -5.99 -9.68
N GLN A 51 -12.10 -4.88 -10.16
CA GLN A 51 -12.86 -3.66 -10.46
C GLN A 51 -12.45 -3.10 -11.83
N LEU A 52 -13.28 -2.19 -12.35
CA LEU A 52 -13.04 -1.51 -13.62
C LEU A 52 -12.65 -0.04 -13.36
N ILE A 53 -11.46 0.35 -13.80
CA ILE A 53 -11.03 1.75 -13.81
C ILE A 53 -11.68 2.46 -14.98
N SER A 54 -12.18 3.66 -14.74
CA SER A 54 -12.57 4.63 -15.76
C SER A 54 -11.65 5.86 -15.68
N SER A 55 -10.93 6.15 -16.76
CA SER A 55 -10.09 7.34 -16.90
C SER A 55 -10.70 8.25 -17.95
N PRO A 56 -11.63 9.16 -17.59
CA PRO A 56 -12.36 9.99 -18.56
C PRO A 56 -11.44 10.81 -19.46
N ASN A 57 -10.32 11.28 -18.94
CA ASN A 57 -9.34 12.07 -19.71
C ASN A 57 -8.70 11.31 -20.88
N ASN A 58 -8.71 9.99 -20.85
CA ASN A 58 -8.19 9.15 -21.92
C ASN A 58 -9.28 8.80 -22.95
N CYS A 59 -10.56 9.09 -22.65
CA CYS A 59 -11.67 8.69 -23.49
C CYS A 59 -11.75 9.53 -24.77
N ILE A 60 -11.76 8.86 -25.92
CA ILE A 60 -11.93 9.50 -27.24
C ILE A 60 -13.38 9.57 -27.72
N GLY A 61 -14.36 9.18 -26.89
CA GLY A 61 -15.79 9.27 -27.19
C GLY A 61 -16.28 8.31 -28.27
N CYS A 62 -15.56 7.24 -28.60
CA CYS A 62 -15.93 6.33 -29.71
C CYS A 62 -17.22 5.51 -29.47
N GLY A 63 -17.73 5.41 -28.25
CA GLY A 63 -18.97 4.72 -27.91
C GLY A 63 -18.94 3.19 -27.98
N HIS A 64 -17.83 2.56 -28.38
CA HIS A 64 -17.73 1.12 -28.57
C HIS A 64 -18.04 0.33 -27.29
N CYS A 65 -17.57 0.78 -26.13
CA CYS A 65 -17.82 0.16 -24.84
C CYS A 65 -19.32 0.08 -24.47
N ILE A 66 -20.13 1.04 -24.94
CA ILE A 66 -21.59 1.06 -24.71
C ILE A 66 -22.24 -0.06 -25.52
N GLN A 67 -21.83 -0.21 -26.79
CA GLN A 67 -22.41 -1.20 -27.71
C GLN A 67 -22.14 -2.65 -27.27
N ILE A 68 -20.94 -2.90 -26.70
CA ILE A 68 -20.51 -4.26 -26.32
C ILE A 68 -20.85 -4.63 -24.88
N CYS A 69 -21.36 -3.71 -24.07
CA CYS A 69 -21.68 -3.98 -22.67
C CYS A 69 -22.90 -4.89 -22.53
N PRO A 70 -22.76 -6.14 -22.04
CA PRO A 70 -23.89 -7.07 -21.95
C PRO A 70 -24.89 -6.68 -20.87
N GLN A 71 -24.49 -5.80 -19.95
CA GLN A 71 -25.33 -5.32 -18.85
C GLN A 71 -25.92 -3.93 -19.11
N ASN A 72 -25.58 -3.29 -20.23
CA ASN A 72 -25.94 -1.89 -20.53
C ASN A 72 -25.54 -0.92 -19.40
N ALA A 73 -24.45 -1.23 -18.69
CA ALA A 73 -23.98 -0.49 -17.51
C ALA A 73 -23.13 0.73 -17.86
N ILE A 74 -22.92 1.04 -19.16
CA ILE A 74 -22.04 2.13 -19.60
C ILE A 74 -22.84 3.14 -20.40
N SER A 75 -22.68 4.42 -20.06
CA SER A 75 -23.23 5.55 -20.81
C SER A 75 -22.14 6.59 -21.07
N LEU A 76 -22.40 7.49 -22.03
CA LEU A 76 -21.53 8.63 -22.32
C LEU A 76 -22.28 9.90 -21.96
N ASP A 77 -21.74 10.63 -21.01
CA ASP A 77 -22.18 11.97 -20.66
C ASP A 77 -21.35 12.97 -21.52
N PRO A 78 -21.98 13.92 -22.22
CA PRO A 78 -21.26 14.87 -23.08
C PRO A 78 -20.25 15.74 -22.34
N GLU A 79 -20.50 16.03 -21.05
CA GLU A 79 -19.64 16.90 -20.22
C GLU A 79 -18.67 16.11 -19.35
N LYS A 80 -19.12 14.95 -18.83
CA LYS A 80 -18.37 14.16 -17.84
C LYS A 80 -17.65 12.95 -18.44
N GLY A 81 -17.88 12.65 -19.73
CA GLY A 81 -17.30 11.49 -20.39
C GLY A 81 -18.00 10.17 -20.04
N ILE A 82 -17.23 9.10 -19.98
CA ILE A 82 -17.76 7.75 -19.67
C ILE A 82 -18.26 7.69 -18.23
N HIS A 83 -19.50 7.26 -18.08
CA HIS A 83 -20.11 6.89 -16.81
C HIS A 83 -20.36 5.38 -16.77
N ILE A 84 -20.08 4.76 -15.62
CA ILE A 84 -20.30 3.34 -15.36
C ILE A 84 -21.26 3.23 -14.17
N ASP A 85 -22.43 2.64 -14.41
CA ASP A 85 -23.30 2.21 -13.33
C ASP A 85 -22.67 0.99 -12.62
N ARG A 86 -22.08 1.24 -11.48
CA ARG A 86 -21.37 0.23 -10.70
C ARG A 86 -22.29 -0.83 -10.08
N ASN A 87 -23.59 -0.52 -9.92
CA ASN A 87 -24.58 -1.48 -9.40
C ASN A 87 -24.99 -2.50 -10.46
N THR A 88 -25.03 -2.08 -11.71
CA THR A 88 -25.39 -2.93 -12.85
C THR A 88 -24.18 -3.64 -13.45
N CYS A 89 -22.98 -3.07 -13.30
CA CYS A 89 -21.75 -3.63 -13.87
C CYS A 89 -21.32 -4.90 -13.14
N ASN A 90 -21.25 -6.03 -13.85
CA ASN A 90 -20.76 -7.31 -13.31
C ASN A 90 -19.24 -7.53 -13.51
N VAL A 91 -18.50 -6.50 -13.86
CA VAL A 91 -17.04 -6.51 -14.05
C VAL A 91 -16.54 -7.58 -15.03
N CYS A 92 -17.30 -7.87 -16.09
CA CYS A 92 -16.92 -8.86 -17.12
C CYS A 92 -15.73 -8.43 -17.98
N LEU A 93 -15.26 -7.19 -17.86
CA LEU A 93 -14.09 -6.59 -18.51
C LEU A 93 -14.12 -6.59 -20.06
N LYS A 94 -15.22 -6.91 -20.73
CA LYS A 94 -15.30 -6.86 -22.20
C LYS A 94 -14.96 -5.47 -22.72
N CYS A 95 -15.53 -4.43 -22.10
CA CYS A 95 -15.29 -3.04 -22.47
C CYS A 95 -13.81 -2.61 -22.27
N ALA A 96 -13.12 -3.18 -21.27
CA ALA A 96 -11.71 -2.90 -21.04
C ALA A 96 -10.81 -3.55 -22.11
N LYS A 97 -11.13 -4.78 -22.52
CA LYS A 97 -10.37 -5.49 -23.59
C LYS A 97 -10.43 -4.78 -24.93
N GLU A 98 -11.57 -4.17 -25.22
CA GLU A 98 -11.87 -3.53 -26.51
C GLU A 98 -11.65 -1.98 -26.47
N CYS A 99 -11.15 -1.43 -25.37
CA CYS A 99 -10.94 0.00 -25.27
C CYS A 99 -9.60 0.43 -25.91
N TYR A 100 -9.63 0.92 -27.14
CA TYR A 100 -8.45 1.36 -27.89
C TYR A 100 -7.67 2.48 -27.19
N ALA A 101 -8.38 3.37 -26.49
CA ALA A 101 -7.77 4.48 -25.74
C ALA A 101 -7.34 4.11 -24.31
N GLN A 102 -7.57 2.85 -23.89
CA GLN A 102 -7.33 2.36 -22.52
C GLN A 102 -7.96 3.25 -21.44
N ALA A 103 -9.03 3.96 -21.79
CA ALA A 103 -9.82 4.73 -20.84
C ALA A 103 -10.57 3.82 -19.85
N LEU A 104 -10.87 2.59 -20.27
CA LEU A 104 -11.39 1.52 -19.42
C LEU A 104 -10.34 0.41 -19.31
N ARG A 105 -10.02 0.01 -18.08
CA ARG A 105 -9.05 -1.05 -17.81
C ARG A 105 -9.36 -1.76 -16.49
N PRO A 106 -8.94 -3.03 -16.30
CA PRO A 106 -9.05 -3.67 -15.00
C PRO A 106 -8.18 -2.96 -13.97
N VAL A 107 -8.59 -2.96 -12.70
CA VAL A 107 -7.76 -2.47 -11.58
C VAL A 107 -6.54 -3.36 -11.39
N ALA A 108 -6.74 -4.68 -11.49
CA ALA A 108 -5.69 -5.65 -11.21
C ALA A 108 -5.59 -6.71 -12.31
N LYS A 109 -4.44 -7.35 -12.39
CA LYS A 109 -4.21 -8.55 -13.19
C LYS A 109 -4.03 -9.73 -12.23
N GLU A 110 -4.67 -10.85 -12.52
CA GLU A 110 -4.35 -12.10 -11.85
C GLU A 110 -2.94 -12.55 -12.27
N MET A 111 -2.04 -12.74 -11.30
CA MET A 111 -0.65 -13.07 -11.56
C MET A 111 -0.18 -14.22 -10.67
N THR A 112 0.62 -15.12 -11.26
CA THR A 112 1.36 -16.14 -10.56
C THR A 112 2.68 -15.60 -10.01
N ILE A 113 3.32 -16.36 -9.10
CA ILE A 113 4.66 -16.02 -8.58
C ILE A 113 5.67 -15.90 -9.72
N ASP A 114 5.64 -16.81 -10.70
CA ASP A 114 6.58 -16.79 -11.82
C ASP A 114 6.42 -15.54 -12.70
N GLU A 115 5.19 -15.06 -12.92
CA GLU A 115 4.94 -13.80 -13.67
C GLU A 115 5.46 -12.58 -12.90
N ILE A 116 5.29 -12.54 -11.57
CA ILE A 116 5.83 -11.47 -10.72
C ILE A 116 7.36 -11.46 -10.79
N LEU A 117 7.97 -12.63 -10.63
CA LEU A 117 9.43 -12.79 -10.67
C LEU A 117 10.02 -12.43 -12.03
N ALA A 118 9.39 -12.83 -13.11
CA ALA A 118 9.83 -12.48 -14.47
C ALA A 118 9.90 -10.95 -14.68
N THR A 119 9.06 -10.19 -13.97
CA THR A 119 9.12 -8.72 -13.98
C THR A 119 10.20 -8.17 -13.06
N ALA A 120 10.27 -8.68 -11.82
CA ALA A 120 11.18 -8.19 -10.79
C ALA A 120 12.66 -8.51 -11.08
N GLU A 121 12.96 -9.67 -11.65
CA GLU A 121 14.33 -10.08 -12.00
C GLU A 121 15.00 -9.16 -13.03
N GLN A 122 14.23 -8.45 -13.83
CA GLN A 122 14.77 -7.47 -14.78
C GLN A 122 15.57 -6.36 -14.10
N ASP A 123 15.25 -6.07 -12.84
CA ASP A 123 15.89 -5.01 -12.06
C ASP A 123 16.97 -5.54 -11.10
N LYS A 124 17.29 -6.85 -11.13
CA LYS A 124 18.21 -7.49 -10.18
C LYS A 124 19.56 -6.77 -10.06
N ARG A 125 20.11 -6.28 -11.17
CA ARG A 125 21.39 -5.53 -11.15
C ARG A 125 21.34 -4.27 -10.29
N PHE A 126 20.18 -3.60 -10.23
CA PHE A 126 20.00 -2.43 -9.39
C PHE A 126 19.90 -2.83 -7.91
N TYR A 127 19.24 -3.95 -7.61
CA TYR A 127 19.19 -4.49 -6.25
C TYR A 127 20.57 -4.80 -5.71
N ASP A 128 21.39 -5.51 -6.51
CA ASP A 128 22.74 -5.92 -6.14
C ASP A 128 23.67 -4.71 -5.86
N HIS A 129 23.46 -3.57 -6.53
CA HIS A 129 24.26 -2.36 -6.36
C HIS A 129 23.80 -1.46 -5.22
N THR A 130 22.52 -1.51 -4.86
CA THR A 130 21.91 -0.56 -3.92
C THR A 130 21.50 -1.19 -2.60
N GLY A 131 21.60 -2.52 -2.48
CA GLY A 131 21.04 -3.26 -1.34
C GLY A 131 19.52 -3.36 -1.36
N GLY A 132 18.89 -3.05 -2.51
CA GLY A 132 17.44 -3.09 -2.70
C GLY A 132 16.89 -4.50 -2.92
N GLY A 133 15.72 -4.61 -3.55
CA GLY A 133 15.06 -5.88 -3.79
C GLY A 133 13.59 -5.73 -4.18
N ILE A 134 12.76 -6.67 -3.74
CA ILE A 134 11.31 -6.60 -3.94
C ILE A 134 10.66 -6.05 -2.68
N THR A 135 9.68 -5.17 -2.83
CA THR A 135 8.76 -4.79 -1.74
C THR A 135 7.40 -5.40 -2.02
N VAL A 136 6.83 -6.10 -1.04
CA VAL A 136 5.46 -6.62 -1.10
C VAL A 136 4.57 -5.67 -0.31
N SER A 137 3.67 -5.01 -1.03
CA SER A 137 2.78 -3.95 -0.55
C SER A 137 1.37 -4.15 -1.13
N GLY A 138 0.58 -3.09 -1.29
CA GLY A 138 -0.71 -3.11 -1.96
C GLY A 138 -1.83 -2.49 -1.17
N GLY A 139 -2.90 -3.25 -0.95
CA GLY A 139 -3.89 -3.00 0.08
C GLY A 139 -3.31 -3.36 1.45
N GLU A 140 -3.43 -4.65 1.82
CA GLU A 140 -2.72 -5.23 3.00
C GLU A 140 -2.19 -6.60 2.60
N MET A 141 -0.88 -6.75 2.57
CA MET A 141 -0.23 -7.98 2.11
C MET A 141 -0.57 -9.21 3.00
N LEU A 142 -0.92 -9.01 4.27
CA LEU A 142 -1.31 -10.08 5.20
C LEU A 142 -2.63 -10.76 4.81
N THR A 143 -3.47 -10.14 3.98
CA THR A 143 -4.65 -10.80 3.42
C THR A 143 -4.29 -11.97 2.49
N HIS A 144 -3.03 -12.01 2.02
CA HIS A 144 -2.47 -13.03 1.15
C HIS A 144 -1.23 -13.71 1.75
N ALA A 145 -1.16 -13.88 3.08
CA ALA A 145 0.04 -14.30 3.82
C ALA A 145 0.68 -15.60 3.27
N ASP A 146 -0.11 -16.59 2.87
CA ASP A 146 0.40 -17.85 2.30
C ASP A 146 1.06 -17.64 0.93
N PHE A 147 0.43 -16.82 0.07
CA PHE A 147 1.01 -16.45 -1.22
C PHE A 147 2.30 -15.65 -1.04
N VAL A 148 2.28 -14.66 -0.14
CA VAL A 148 3.46 -13.84 0.20
C VAL A 148 4.58 -14.73 0.73
N GLY A 149 4.26 -15.68 1.60
CA GLY A 149 5.24 -16.66 2.10
C GLY A 149 5.91 -17.47 0.99
N SER A 150 5.11 -17.93 0.03
CA SER A 150 5.61 -18.68 -1.14
C SER A 150 6.43 -17.78 -2.08
N LEU A 151 5.99 -16.54 -2.29
CA LEU A 151 6.74 -15.55 -3.08
C LEU A 151 8.11 -15.27 -2.46
N ILE A 152 8.19 -15.03 -1.14
CA ILE A 152 9.45 -14.79 -0.43
C ILE A 152 10.40 -15.99 -0.62
N ASP A 153 9.91 -17.22 -0.53
CA ASP A 153 10.73 -18.43 -0.71
C ASP A 153 11.28 -18.55 -2.13
N GLU A 154 10.50 -18.20 -3.14
CA GLU A 154 10.97 -18.19 -4.53
C GLU A 154 11.95 -17.04 -4.81
N VAL A 155 11.74 -15.86 -4.19
CA VAL A 155 12.65 -14.71 -4.26
C VAL A 155 14.00 -15.03 -3.61
N ALA A 156 13.99 -15.77 -2.47
CA ALA A 156 15.20 -16.20 -1.77
C ALA A 156 16.12 -17.06 -2.65
N LYS A 157 15.56 -17.97 -3.46
CA LYS A 157 16.32 -18.82 -4.39
C LYS A 157 17.10 -18.02 -5.45
N ARG A 158 16.74 -16.76 -5.65
CA ARG A 158 17.36 -15.83 -6.60
C ARG A 158 18.35 -14.86 -5.95
N GLY A 159 18.53 -15.00 -4.64
CA GLY A 159 19.40 -14.12 -3.85
C GLY A 159 18.90 -12.67 -3.84
N ILE A 160 17.57 -12.46 -3.82
CA ILE A 160 16.95 -11.14 -3.81
C ILE A 160 16.39 -10.89 -2.40
N HIS A 161 16.58 -9.67 -1.88
CA HIS A 161 16.03 -9.24 -0.60
C HIS A 161 14.55 -8.86 -0.75
N VAL A 162 13.80 -9.00 0.35
CA VAL A 162 12.39 -8.63 0.43
C VAL A 162 12.19 -7.59 1.54
N CYS A 163 11.39 -6.58 1.24
CA CYS A 163 10.82 -5.65 2.20
C CYS A 163 9.31 -5.96 2.31
N LEU A 164 8.80 -6.04 3.53
CA LEU A 164 7.37 -6.15 3.80
C LEU A 164 6.82 -4.77 4.08
N ASP A 165 5.75 -4.37 3.39
CA ASP A 165 5.04 -3.12 3.62
C ASP A 165 3.62 -3.44 4.09
N THR A 166 3.31 -3.16 5.35
CA THR A 166 2.10 -3.62 6.02
C THR A 166 1.55 -2.61 7.03
N SER A 167 0.23 -2.58 7.18
CA SER A 167 -0.43 -1.93 8.31
C SER A 167 -0.37 -2.78 9.59
N GLY A 168 0.04 -4.04 9.49
CA GLY A 168 0.02 -4.99 10.58
C GLY A 168 -1.37 -5.50 10.96
N PHE A 169 -2.43 -5.15 10.23
CA PHE A 169 -3.78 -5.64 10.52
C PHE A 169 -4.01 -7.02 9.90
N GLY A 170 -3.62 -8.06 10.60
CA GLY A 170 -3.74 -9.44 10.15
C GLY A 170 -3.40 -10.45 11.25
N ASP A 171 -3.14 -11.69 10.86
CA ASP A 171 -2.67 -12.73 11.76
C ASP A 171 -1.21 -12.44 12.18
N GLY A 172 -0.99 -12.17 13.46
CA GLY A 172 0.32 -11.84 14.00
C GLY A 172 1.33 -12.97 13.86
N LYS A 173 0.89 -14.24 14.00
CA LYS A 173 1.79 -15.40 13.83
C LYS A 173 2.24 -15.55 12.38
N ALA A 174 1.33 -15.31 11.44
CA ALA A 174 1.66 -15.29 10.03
C ALA A 174 2.66 -14.16 9.72
N LEU A 175 2.42 -12.95 10.24
CA LEU A 175 3.33 -11.81 10.09
C LEU A 175 4.73 -12.12 10.64
N GLN A 176 4.82 -12.64 11.87
CA GLN A 176 6.10 -12.99 12.49
C GLN A 176 6.85 -14.06 11.67
N LYS A 177 6.12 -15.08 11.19
CA LYS A 177 6.71 -16.13 10.34
C LYS A 177 7.28 -15.57 9.04
N LEU A 178 6.59 -14.60 8.41
CA LEU A 178 7.10 -13.92 7.21
C LEU A 178 8.31 -13.04 7.53
N ALA A 179 8.23 -12.26 8.61
CA ALA A 179 9.27 -11.33 9.04
C ALA A 179 10.60 -12.00 9.41
N ARG A 180 10.54 -13.23 9.95
CA ARG A 180 11.72 -14.03 10.32
C ARG A 180 12.43 -14.70 9.15
N LYS A 181 11.86 -14.69 7.95
CA LYS A 181 12.56 -15.26 6.79
C LYS A 181 13.88 -14.52 6.54
N GLU A 182 14.93 -15.25 6.22
CA GLU A 182 16.31 -14.74 6.13
C GLU A 182 16.45 -13.63 5.08
N ASN A 183 15.79 -13.75 3.94
CA ASN A 183 15.84 -12.76 2.88
C ASN A 183 14.87 -11.58 3.08
N VAL A 184 14.06 -11.57 4.14
CA VAL A 184 13.31 -10.39 4.58
C VAL A 184 14.24 -9.51 5.41
N THR A 185 14.67 -8.40 4.83
CA THR A 185 15.64 -7.48 5.43
C THR A 185 15.01 -6.27 6.10
N ASP A 186 13.83 -5.87 5.66
CA ASP A 186 13.16 -4.66 6.10
C ASP A 186 11.65 -4.88 6.24
N ILE A 187 11.04 -4.17 7.18
CA ILE A 187 9.61 -4.16 7.44
C ILE A 187 9.18 -2.71 7.57
N LEU A 188 8.44 -2.21 6.59
CA LEU A 188 7.77 -0.92 6.66
C LEU A 188 6.43 -1.15 7.36
N TYR A 189 6.31 -0.61 8.56
CA TYR A 189 5.14 -0.82 9.40
C TYR A 189 4.37 0.48 9.58
N ASP A 190 3.13 0.54 9.08
CA ASP A 190 2.32 1.74 9.09
C ASP A 190 1.67 1.99 10.46
N MET A 191 2.06 3.05 11.14
CA MET A 191 1.39 3.60 12.32
C MET A 191 0.48 4.75 11.91
N LYS A 192 -0.81 4.47 11.74
CA LYS A 192 -1.76 5.47 11.21
C LYS A 192 -2.30 6.42 12.27
N ALA A 193 -2.56 5.94 13.47
CA ALA A 193 -2.84 6.72 14.68
C ALA A 193 -2.67 5.83 15.92
N ILE A 194 -2.08 6.38 16.99
CA ILE A 194 -1.96 5.71 18.28
C ILE A 194 -3.29 5.68 19.03
N ASP A 195 -4.08 6.73 18.90
CA ASP A 195 -5.42 6.84 19.47
C ASP A 195 -6.38 5.92 18.72
N ASP A 196 -7.07 5.01 19.44
CA ASP A 196 -7.95 4.00 18.85
C ASP A 196 -9.23 4.59 18.28
N GLU A 197 -9.77 5.65 18.89
CA GLU A 197 -11.00 6.31 18.39
C GLU A 197 -10.71 7.03 17.08
N VAL A 198 -9.60 7.77 17.01
CA VAL A 198 -9.11 8.39 15.78
C VAL A 198 -8.82 7.33 14.72
N HIS A 199 -8.13 6.25 15.10
CA HIS A 199 -7.82 5.17 14.18
C HIS A 199 -9.09 4.56 13.58
N GLN A 200 -10.08 4.22 14.41
CA GLN A 200 -11.36 3.66 13.94
C GLN A 200 -12.14 4.64 13.05
N ALA A 201 -12.19 5.91 13.45
CA ALA A 201 -12.93 6.93 12.72
C ALA A 201 -12.40 7.17 11.29
N TYR A 202 -11.10 6.99 11.09
CA TYR A 202 -10.44 7.31 9.83
C TYR A 202 -9.94 6.10 9.04
N THR A 203 -9.84 4.91 9.64
CA THR A 203 -9.40 3.68 8.95
C THR A 203 -10.45 2.58 8.92
N GLY A 204 -11.54 2.76 9.68
CA GLY A 204 -12.64 1.79 9.77
C GLY A 204 -12.40 0.62 10.74
N VAL A 205 -11.23 0.50 11.36
CA VAL A 205 -10.87 -0.61 12.27
C VAL A 205 -10.14 -0.11 13.52
N SER A 206 -10.20 -0.89 14.61
CA SER A 206 -9.40 -0.63 15.83
C SER A 206 -7.91 -0.90 15.57
N ASN A 207 -7.04 -0.09 16.20
CA ASN A 207 -5.59 -0.26 16.13
C ASN A 207 -5.05 -1.35 17.07
N LYS A 208 -5.84 -1.92 17.97
CA LYS A 208 -5.38 -2.86 19.02
C LYS A 208 -4.55 -4.00 18.43
N ARG A 209 -5.07 -4.67 17.40
CA ARG A 209 -4.34 -5.77 16.74
C ARG A 209 -3.04 -5.28 16.07
N ILE A 210 -3.06 -4.08 15.50
CA ILE A 210 -1.88 -3.46 14.87
C ILE A 210 -0.80 -3.24 15.94
N LEU A 211 -1.17 -2.66 17.09
CA LEU A 211 -0.24 -2.40 18.18
C LEU A 211 0.29 -3.69 18.83
N GLU A 212 -0.57 -4.71 19.00
CA GLU A 212 -0.17 -6.03 19.49
C GLU A 212 0.86 -6.69 18.55
N ASN A 213 0.60 -6.67 17.24
CA ASN A 213 1.51 -7.20 16.24
C ASN A 213 2.83 -6.43 16.17
N LEU A 214 2.78 -5.11 16.33
CA LEU A 214 3.98 -4.28 16.36
C LEU A 214 4.85 -4.58 17.59
N ARG A 215 4.25 -4.69 18.78
CA ARG A 215 4.97 -5.09 20.01
C ARG A 215 5.66 -6.44 19.82
N MET A 216 4.95 -7.43 19.29
CA MET A 216 5.50 -8.75 19.03
C MET A 216 6.72 -8.72 18.10
N LEU A 217 6.71 -7.90 17.04
CA LEU A 217 7.85 -7.76 16.14
C LEU A 217 9.00 -6.98 16.79
N ALA A 218 8.69 -5.97 17.61
CA ALA A 218 9.70 -5.15 18.29
C ALA A 218 10.42 -5.90 19.42
N GLU A 219 9.72 -6.80 20.10
CA GLU A 219 10.28 -7.66 21.16
C GLU A 219 11.09 -8.86 20.62
N ASP A 220 10.93 -9.18 19.34
CA ASP A 220 11.60 -10.30 18.69
C ASP A 220 12.97 -9.88 18.13
N PRO A 221 14.11 -10.43 18.66
CA PRO A 221 15.45 -10.06 18.20
C PRO A 221 15.71 -10.32 16.71
N GLU A 222 14.97 -11.24 16.07
CA GLU A 222 15.11 -11.53 14.64
C GLU A 222 14.41 -10.50 13.74
N THR A 223 13.49 -9.70 14.31
CA THR A 223 12.66 -8.77 13.53
C THR A 223 12.80 -7.32 13.95
N SER A 224 13.18 -7.03 15.20
CA SER A 224 13.25 -5.66 15.75
C SER A 224 14.14 -4.71 14.94
N GLU A 225 15.31 -5.16 14.50
CA GLU A 225 16.25 -4.33 13.72
C GLU A 225 15.78 -4.08 12.27
N LYS A 226 14.80 -4.88 11.77
CA LYS A 226 14.21 -4.75 10.43
C LYS A 226 13.11 -3.70 10.38
N LEU A 227 12.60 -3.25 11.54
CA LEU A 227 11.43 -2.36 11.62
C LEU A 227 11.77 -0.93 11.23
N TRP A 228 10.93 -0.39 10.33
CA TRP A 228 10.83 1.03 9.97
C TRP A 228 9.39 1.45 10.18
N LEU A 229 9.11 2.29 11.18
CA LEU A 229 7.76 2.79 11.39
C LEU A 229 7.45 3.88 10.35
N ARG A 230 6.33 3.75 9.67
CA ARG A 230 5.83 4.73 8.71
C ARG A 230 4.64 5.45 9.32
N MET A 231 4.73 6.76 9.40
CA MET A 231 3.72 7.60 10.03
C MET A 231 3.13 8.56 9.01
N PRO A 232 2.00 8.21 8.35
CA PRO A 232 1.26 9.18 7.55
C PRO A 232 0.77 10.30 8.47
N LEU A 233 1.04 11.56 8.08
CA LEU A 233 0.68 12.75 8.85
C LEU A 233 -0.40 13.54 8.11
N VAL A 234 -1.57 13.64 8.74
CA VAL A 234 -2.75 14.32 8.21
C VAL A 234 -3.14 15.42 9.18
N GLN A 235 -3.13 16.67 8.70
CA GLN A 235 -3.39 17.85 9.53
C GLN A 235 -4.74 17.76 10.25
N GLY A 236 -4.72 17.98 11.57
CA GLY A 236 -5.91 17.97 12.41
C GLY A 236 -6.52 16.59 12.65
N VAL A 237 -5.89 15.52 12.18
CA VAL A 237 -6.35 14.14 12.39
C VAL A 237 -5.42 13.39 13.34
N ASN A 238 -4.18 13.13 12.92
CA ASN A 238 -3.22 12.34 13.68
C ASN A 238 -1.91 13.11 13.97
N ASP A 239 -1.88 14.42 13.69
CA ASP A 239 -0.73 15.29 13.88
C ASP A 239 -0.86 16.22 15.10
N THR A 240 -1.86 16.04 15.97
CA THR A 240 -1.98 16.83 17.20
C THR A 240 -0.81 16.58 18.14
N GLU A 241 -0.45 17.58 18.97
CA GLU A 241 0.68 17.45 19.90
C GLU A 241 0.51 16.24 20.85
N GLU A 242 -0.73 16.00 21.31
CA GLU A 242 -1.04 14.86 22.17
C GLU A 242 -0.81 13.51 21.46
N ILE A 243 -1.30 13.35 20.24
CA ILE A 243 -1.12 12.12 19.46
C ILE A 243 0.36 11.90 19.13
N ILE A 244 1.09 12.96 18.76
CA ILE A 244 2.54 12.88 18.46
C ILE A 244 3.32 12.44 19.70
N ARG A 245 3.03 13.03 20.90
CA ARG A 245 3.70 12.64 22.14
C ARG A 245 3.37 11.20 22.55
N SER A 246 2.10 10.83 22.55
CA SER A 246 1.68 9.45 22.87
C SER A 246 2.28 8.42 21.91
N THR A 247 2.42 8.77 20.61
CA THR A 247 3.10 7.93 19.62
C THR A 247 4.59 7.80 19.95
N GLY A 248 5.25 8.90 20.31
CA GLY A 248 6.66 8.90 20.68
C GLY A 248 6.95 8.09 21.94
N GLU A 249 6.13 8.24 22.98
CA GLU A 249 6.21 7.45 24.21
C GLU A 249 6.05 5.95 23.93
N PHE A 250 5.08 5.60 23.08
CA PHE A 250 4.89 4.21 22.65
C PHE A 250 6.10 3.68 21.89
N TYR A 251 6.70 4.45 20.99
CA TYR A 251 7.90 4.03 20.24
C TYR A 251 9.11 3.80 21.16
N GLN A 252 9.28 4.65 22.17
CA GLN A 252 10.31 4.44 23.18
C GLN A 252 10.08 3.18 24.01
N GLU A 253 8.81 2.94 24.45
CA GLU A 253 8.42 1.77 25.23
C GLU A 253 8.78 0.47 24.50
N ILE A 254 8.51 0.38 23.19
CA ILE A 254 8.77 -0.82 22.41
C ILE A 254 10.17 -0.87 21.76
N GLY A 255 11.00 0.17 21.97
CA GLY A 255 12.38 0.20 21.50
C GLY A 255 12.54 0.41 19.98
N VAL A 256 11.60 1.05 19.33
CA VAL A 256 11.71 1.42 17.89
C VAL A 256 12.89 2.37 17.67
N LYS A 257 13.58 2.23 16.55
CA LYS A 257 14.77 3.03 16.22
C LYS A 257 14.58 3.92 14.99
N LYS A 258 13.74 3.51 14.02
CA LYS A 258 13.66 4.13 12.70
C LYS A 258 12.22 4.55 12.41
N VAL A 259 12.03 5.80 12.01
CA VAL A 259 10.69 6.39 11.73
C VAL A 259 10.73 7.18 10.42
N ASN A 260 9.81 6.91 9.54
CA ASN A 260 9.55 7.69 8.34
C ASN A 260 8.25 8.49 8.52
N LEU A 261 8.37 9.81 8.49
CA LEU A 261 7.23 10.72 8.47
C LEU A 261 6.76 10.91 7.03
N LEU A 262 5.48 10.75 6.79
CA LEU A 262 4.86 10.78 5.46
C LEU A 262 3.77 11.86 5.44
N PRO A 263 4.11 13.14 5.15
CA PRO A 263 3.10 14.17 5.01
C PRO A 263 2.05 13.77 3.97
N TYR A 264 0.77 14.02 4.27
CA TYR A 264 -0.32 13.70 3.37
C TYR A 264 -0.15 14.38 2.00
N HIS A 265 -0.55 13.69 0.95
CA HIS A 265 -0.78 14.24 -0.39
C HIS A 265 -2.03 13.62 -1.03
N ASN A 266 -2.64 14.35 -1.95
CA ASN A 266 -3.98 14.04 -2.47
C ASN A 266 -4.01 13.09 -3.68
N LEU A 267 -2.96 12.33 -3.94
CA LEU A 267 -2.86 11.42 -5.10
C LEU A 267 -3.94 10.33 -5.12
N GLY A 268 -4.47 9.95 -3.96
CA GLY A 268 -5.55 8.97 -3.85
C GLY A 268 -6.87 9.44 -4.44
N ILE A 269 -7.18 10.75 -4.39
CA ILE A 269 -8.47 11.30 -4.80
C ILE A 269 -8.81 10.96 -6.26
N SER A 270 -7.86 11.11 -7.16
CA SER A 270 -8.07 10.79 -8.58
C SER A 270 -8.24 9.28 -8.82
N LYS A 271 -7.52 8.45 -8.06
CA LYS A 271 -7.62 6.99 -8.15
C LYS A 271 -8.96 6.49 -7.62
N GLU A 272 -9.44 7.04 -6.49
CA GLU A 272 -10.76 6.73 -5.93
C GLU A 272 -11.88 7.07 -6.92
N ARG A 273 -11.81 8.27 -7.51
CA ARG A 273 -12.77 8.68 -8.56
C ARG A 273 -12.78 7.71 -9.74
N ASN A 274 -11.62 7.24 -10.15
CA ASN A 274 -11.50 6.32 -11.29
C ASN A 274 -12.13 4.95 -11.05
N VAL A 275 -12.27 4.52 -9.79
CA VAL A 275 -13.01 3.31 -9.41
C VAL A 275 -14.47 3.60 -8.99
N GLY A 276 -14.89 4.86 -9.08
CA GLY A 276 -16.28 5.28 -8.84
C GLY A 276 -16.60 5.68 -7.41
N GLY A 277 -15.58 5.84 -6.58
CA GLY A 277 -15.69 6.36 -5.22
C GLY A 277 -15.50 7.88 -5.11
N VAL A 278 -15.62 8.35 -3.88
CA VAL A 278 -15.35 9.75 -3.49
C VAL A 278 -14.46 9.71 -2.25
N GLN A 279 -13.33 10.37 -2.32
CA GLN A 279 -12.41 10.50 -1.19
C GLN A 279 -12.44 11.93 -0.65
N GLU A 280 -12.41 12.05 0.66
CA GLU A 280 -12.25 13.33 1.35
C GLU A 280 -10.85 13.90 1.09
N GLU A 281 -10.76 15.21 0.91
CA GLU A 281 -9.47 15.89 0.75
C GLU A 281 -9.00 16.42 2.10
N PHE A 282 -7.77 16.08 2.45
CA PHE A 282 -7.07 16.51 3.65
C PHE A 282 -5.94 17.47 3.29
N GLN A 283 -5.25 17.97 4.31
CA GLN A 283 -4.06 18.79 4.16
C GLN A 283 -2.88 18.13 4.89
N PRO A 284 -1.65 18.30 4.41
CA PRO A 284 -0.46 17.94 5.17
C PRO A 284 -0.28 18.90 6.36
N PRO A 285 0.45 18.50 7.41
CA PRO A 285 0.92 19.43 8.43
C PRO A 285 1.71 20.58 7.81
N SER A 286 1.68 21.76 8.46
CA SER A 286 2.54 22.87 8.04
C SER A 286 4.02 22.48 8.14
N GLU A 287 4.89 23.06 7.30
CA GLU A 287 6.33 22.82 7.33
C GLU A 287 6.96 23.12 8.70
N GLU A 288 6.44 24.17 9.39
CA GLU A 288 6.88 24.50 10.74
C GLU A 288 6.52 23.37 11.72
N TRP A 289 5.28 22.84 11.65
CA TRP A 289 4.84 21.79 12.53
C TRP A 289 5.54 20.45 12.22
N LEU A 290 5.70 20.14 10.96
CA LEU A 290 6.45 18.95 10.53
C LEU A 290 7.90 18.97 11.03
N THR A 291 8.55 20.15 11.00
CA THR A 291 9.89 20.33 11.56
C THR A 291 9.93 20.14 13.08
N LYS A 292 8.88 20.57 13.80
CA LYS A 292 8.76 20.36 15.26
C LYS A 292 8.61 18.86 15.56
N ILE A 293 7.76 18.14 14.81
CA ILE A 293 7.60 16.69 14.95
C ILE A 293 8.92 15.97 14.68
N GLU A 294 9.62 16.30 13.59
CA GLU A 294 10.91 15.72 13.28
C GLU A 294 11.94 15.96 14.40
N ASN A 295 12.03 17.20 14.91
CA ASN A 295 12.94 17.52 16.00
C ASN A 295 12.60 16.79 17.30
N TYR A 296 11.31 16.63 17.63
CA TYR A 296 10.88 15.87 18.79
C TYR A 296 11.36 14.41 18.69
N PHE A 297 11.08 13.73 17.60
CA PHE A 297 11.53 12.35 17.42
C PHE A 297 13.06 12.23 17.35
N LYS A 298 13.77 13.13 16.65
CA LYS A 298 15.24 13.07 16.49
C LYS A 298 15.99 13.47 17.76
N LYS A 299 15.61 14.61 18.38
CA LYS A 299 16.42 15.25 19.43
C LYS A 299 15.99 14.88 20.84
N GLU A 300 14.67 14.64 21.06
CA GLU A 300 14.18 14.28 22.38
C GLU A 300 14.08 12.77 22.56
N LEU A 301 13.69 12.04 21.50
CA LEU A 301 13.56 10.57 21.55
C LEU A 301 14.79 9.82 20.96
N TYR A 302 15.71 10.53 20.32
CA TYR A 302 16.94 9.97 19.72
C TYR A 302 16.66 8.89 18.65
N LEU A 303 15.57 9.05 17.87
CA LEU A 303 15.22 8.15 16.79
C LEU A 303 15.89 8.57 15.48
N ASP A 304 16.15 7.60 14.60
CA ASP A 304 16.52 7.85 13.21
C ASP A 304 15.26 8.20 12.42
N VAL A 305 15.15 9.45 12.01
CA VAL A 305 13.92 9.97 11.38
C VAL A 305 14.21 10.52 9.99
N SER A 306 13.41 10.12 9.02
CA SER A 306 13.40 10.68 7.68
C SER A 306 12.01 11.18 7.32
N ILE A 307 11.93 12.25 6.53
CA ILE A 307 10.67 12.72 5.94
C ILE A 307 10.69 12.32 4.47
N LEU A 308 9.73 11.50 4.07
CA LEU A 308 9.57 11.02 2.69
C LEU A 308 8.45 11.82 1.98
N GLY A 309 8.46 11.83 0.64
CA GLY A 309 7.41 12.50 -0.14
C GLY A 309 7.48 14.03 -0.11
N ARG A 310 8.59 14.65 0.28
CA ARG A 310 8.82 16.09 0.03
C ARG A 310 9.05 16.28 -1.46
N VAL A 311 8.09 16.94 -2.14
CA VAL A 311 8.16 17.36 -3.54
C VAL A 311 8.78 18.74 -3.63
#